data_8f9d87f9179d528c1cbc3c9fa19ac6f7
#
_entry.id   8f9d87f9179d528c1cbc3c9fa19ac6f7
#
_cell.length_a   1.000
_cell.length_b   1.000
_cell.length_c   1.000
_cell.angle_alpha   90.00
_cell.angle_beta   90.00
_cell.angle_gamma   90.00
#
_symmetry.space_group_name_H-M   'P 1'
#
loop_
_entity.id
_entity.type
_entity.pdbx_description
1 polymer ?
#
loop_
_entity_poly.entity_id
_entity_poly.type
_entity_poly.pdbx_seq_one_letter_code
_entity_poly.pdbx_strand_id
1 'polypeptide(L)'
;MIVRNIIFEDYINYKEPSMYIACPRCNFKCCPEDNKICQNYQLSKGKLIEIDNTDLVDRFLSNNITKAIIFAGLEPLNDLESVRDIENFISILRHAEMEKHTVIIYTGFTEDEVNDKYPELVNDLLYRPLIIKYGRFHNNDKPHIDPILGVKLISANQYARMYE
;
A
#
# COMPACT_ATOMS: atom_id res chain seq x y z
N MET A 1 1.27 -13.35 -6.25
CA MET A 1 1.25 -12.62 -4.93
C MET A 1 0.18 -13.20 -4.04
N ILE A 2 0.40 -13.13 -2.73
CA ILE A 2 -0.60 -13.50 -1.72
C ILE A 2 -1.24 -12.23 -1.17
N VAL A 3 -2.58 -12.19 -1.08
CA VAL A 3 -3.35 -11.02 -0.63
C VAL A 3 -4.49 -11.44 0.31
N ARG A 4 -5.06 -10.48 1.04
CA ARG A 4 -6.29 -10.68 1.84
C ARG A 4 -7.54 -10.30 1.07
N ASN A 5 -7.46 -9.26 0.25
CA ASN A 5 -8.57 -8.76 -0.53
C ASN A 5 -8.06 -7.90 -1.69
N ILE A 6 -8.89 -7.72 -2.71
CA ILE A 6 -8.68 -6.78 -3.81
C ILE A 6 -9.98 -6.02 -4.04
N ILE A 7 -9.87 -4.69 -4.04
CA ILE A 7 -10.95 -3.79 -4.43
C ILE A 7 -10.54 -3.16 -5.75
N PHE A 8 -11.24 -3.51 -6.83
CA PHE A 8 -10.85 -3.05 -8.16
C PHE A 8 -11.12 -1.57 -8.40
N GLU A 9 -12.04 -0.98 -7.65
CA GLU A 9 -12.39 0.44 -7.72
C GLU A 9 -12.58 1.01 -6.32
N ASP A 10 -11.49 1.45 -5.70
CA ASP A 10 -11.48 2.14 -4.41
C ASP A 10 -11.51 3.66 -4.63
N TYR A 11 -12.39 4.34 -3.91
CA TYR A 11 -12.60 5.79 -3.97
C TYR A 11 -12.30 6.50 -2.64
N ILE A 12 -11.71 5.79 -1.67
CA ILE A 12 -11.59 6.25 -0.28
C ILE A 12 -10.13 6.55 0.08
N ASN A 13 -9.20 5.74 -0.41
CA ASN A 13 -7.82 5.74 0.07
C ASN A 13 -6.87 6.61 -0.77
N TYR A 14 -7.33 7.19 -1.86
CA TYR A 14 -6.59 8.15 -2.67
C TYR A 14 -7.56 9.11 -3.36
N LYS A 15 -7.09 10.29 -3.75
CA LYS A 15 -7.88 11.32 -4.45
C LYS A 15 -8.40 10.90 -5.83
N GLU A 16 -7.84 9.84 -6.42
CA GLU A 16 -8.26 9.26 -7.69
C GLU A 16 -8.73 7.83 -7.50
N PRO A 17 -9.67 7.32 -8.33
CA PRO A 17 -10.09 5.93 -8.29
C PRO A 17 -8.90 4.99 -8.42
N SER A 18 -8.79 4.02 -7.53
CA SER A 18 -7.61 3.17 -7.40
C SER A 18 -7.97 1.69 -7.31
N MET A 19 -7.09 0.82 -7.78
CA MET A 19 -7.13 -0.59 -7.41
C MET A 19 -6.42 -0.75 -6.06
N TYR A 20 -7.14 -1.23 -5.05
CA TYR A 20 -6.63 -1.44 -3.70
C TYR A 20 -6.33 -2.91 -3.47
N ILE A 21 -5.09 -3.22 -3.13
CA ILE A 21 -4.58 -4.57 -2.84
C ILE A 21 -4.27 -4.67 -1.36
N ALA A 22 -5.06 -5.48 -0.64
CA ALA A 22 -4.86 -5.71 0.78
C ALA A 22 -3.76 -6.74 1.00
N CYS A 23 -2.63 -6.30 1.55
CA CYS A 23 -1.46 -7.12 1.83
C CYS A 23 -1.74 -8.21 2.88
N PRO A 24 -0.98 -9.34 2.86
CA PRO A 24 -1.40 -10.55 3.56
C PRO A 24 -1.13 -10.55 5.05
N ARG A 25 -0.11 -9.82 5.53
CA ARG A 25 0.44 -9.95 6.89
C ARG A 25 0.71 -8.61 7.55
N CYS A 26 0.69 -8.60 8.88
CA CYS A 26 1.10 -7.47 9.71
C CYS A 26 1.58 -7.98 11.07
N ASN A 27 2.61 -7.36 11.62
CA ASN A 27 3.11 -7.64 12.98
C ASN A 27 2.39 -6.83 14.06
N PHE A 28 1.45 -5.96 13.69
CA PHE A 28 0.64 -5.13 14.58
C PHE A 28 1.44 -4.22 15.53
N LYS A 29 2.63 -3.78 15.15
CA LYS A 29 3.44 -2.86 15.95
C LYS A 29 2.73 -1.53 16.27
N CYS A 30 1.68 -1.18 15.51
CA CYS A 30 0.83 -0.02 15.82
C CYS A 30 -0.02 -0.22 17.08
N CYS A 31 -0.32 -1.46 17.44
CA CYS A 31 -1.24 -1.83 18.53
C CYS A 31 -0.64 -2.99 19.35
N PRO A 32 0.53 -2.79 20.00
CA PRO A 32 1.30 -3.87 20.61
C PRO A 32 0.60 -4.52 21.81
N GLU A 33 -0.25 -3.77 22.53
CA GLU A 33 -0.95 -4.25 23.72
C GLU A 33 -2.27 -4.95 23.36
N ASP A 34 -2.99 -4.41 22.39
CA ASP A 34 -4.25 -4.99 21.89
C ASP A 34 -4.40 -4.75 20.38
N ASN A 35 -4.08 -5.74 19.58
CA ASN A 35 -4.18 -5.65 18.12
C ASN A 35 -5.63 -5.53 17.62
N LYS A 36 -6.64 -5.80 18.45
CA LYS A 36 -8.05 -5.61 18.09
C LYS A 36 -8.44 -4.14 17.92
N ILE A 37 -7.65 -3.23 18.48
CA ILE A 37 -7.84 -1.79 18.28
C ILE A 37 -7.53 -1.38 16.84
N CYS A 38 -6.69 -2.14 16.13
CA CYS A 38 -6.36 -1.88 14.74
C CYS A 38 -7.62 -1.98 13.87
N GLN A 39 -7.89 -0.94 13.08
CA GLN A 39 -9.02 -0.92 12.14
C GLN A 39 -8.97 -2.07 11.12
N ASN A 40 -7.79 -2.62 10.84
CA ASN A 40 -7.57 -3.73 9.91
C ASN A 40 -7.48 -5.10 10.60
N TYR A 41 -7.80 -5.19 11.90
CA TYR A 41 -7.73 -6.46 12.63
C TYR A 41 -8.61 -7.54 11.99
N GLN A 42 -9.84 -7.21 11.61
CA GLN A 42 -10.76 -8.16 10.98
C GLN A 42 -10.24 -8.64 9.62
N LEU A 43 -9.60 -7.76 8.86
CA LEU A 43 -8.96 -8.12 7.60
C LEU A 43 -7.89 -9.20 7.81
N SER A 44 -7.13 -9.15 8.91
CA SER A 44 -6.10 -10.15 9.23
C SER A 44 -6.64 -11.55 9.48
N LYS A 45 -7.94 -11.69 9.78
CA LYS A 45 -8.64 -12.97 9.99
C LYS A 45 -9.25 -13.54 8.70
N GLY A 46 -9.31 -12.75 7.63
CA GLY A 46 -9.82 -13.19 6.34
C GLY A 46 -8.97 -14.30 5.71
N LYS A 47 -9.50 -14.92 4.67
CA LYS A 47 -8.75 -15.92 3.89
C LYS A 47 -7.57 -15.27 3.16
N LEU A 48 -6.51 -16.02 2.98
CA LEU A 48 -5.45 -15.68 2.03
C LEU A 48 -5.89 -16.11 0.64
N ILE A 49 -5.62 -15.24 -0.33
CA ILE A 49 -5.91 -15.46 -1.75
C ILE A 49 -4.57 -15.42 -2.47
N GLU A 50 -4.27 -16.46 -3.22
CA GLU A 50 -3.14 -16.48 -4.14
C GLU A 50 -3.64 -16.03 -5.51
N ILE A 51 -2.96 -15.07 -6.11
CA ILE A 51 -3.29 -14.54 -7.43
C ILE A 51 -2.02 -14.24 -8.21
N ASP A 52 -2.06 -14.50 -9.51
CA ASP A 52 -0.94 -14.17 -10.40
C ASP A 52 -0.83 -12.66 -10.59
N ASN A 53 0.40 -12.13 -10.53
CA ASN A 53 0.65 -10.71 -10.71
C ASN A 53 0.31 -10.23 -12.13
N THR A 54 0.50 -11.08 -13.13
CA THR A 54 0.14 -10.74 -14.52
C THR A 54 -1.38 -10.58 -14.65
N ASP A 55 -2.16 -11.48 -14.06
CA ASP A 55 -3.63 -11.37 -14.05
C ASP A 55 -4.10 -10.08 -13.36
N LEU A 56 -3.43 -9.68 -12.26
CA LEU A 56 -3.76 -8.43 -11.58
C LEU A 56 -3.44 -7.20 -12.41
N VAL A 57 -2.27 -7.18 -13.06
CA VAL A 57 -1.87 -6.09 -13.95
C VAL A 57 -2.83 -5.99 -15.14
N ASP A 58 -3.17 -7.11 -15.76
CA ASP A 58 -4.11 -7.13 -16.89
C ASP A 58 -5.49 -6.60 -16.49
N ARG A 59 -5.99 -6.98 -15.32
CA ARG A 59 -7.27 -6.47 -14.79
C ARG A 59 -7.21 -4.97 -14.49
N PHE A 60 -6.09 -4.49 -13.93
CA PHE A 60 -5.90 -3.07 -13.69
C PHE A 60 -5.88 -2.28 -14.99
N LEU A 61 -5.08 -2.69 -15.96
CA LEU A 61 -4.94 -2.00 -17.25
C LEU A 61 -6.21 -2.06 -18.11
N SER A 62 -7.02 -3.09 -17.93
CA SER A 62 -8.33 -3.22 -18.61
C SER A 62 -9.42 -2.34 -17.97
N ASN A 63 -9.20 -1.80 -16.78
CA ASN A 63 -10.15 -0.94 -16.09
C ASN A 63 -9.87 0.54 -16.41
N ASN A 64 -10.70 1.14 -17.24
CA ASN A 64 -10.55 2.54 -17.66
C ASN A 64 -10.85 3.57 -16.55
N ILE A 65 -11.36 3.14 -15.39
CA ILE A 65 -11.75 4.00 -14.28
C ILE A 65 -10.56 4.25 -13.35
N THR A 66 -9.83 3.20 -12.99
CA THR A 66 -8.74 3.27 -12.03
C THR A 66 -7.49 3.96 -12.61
N LYS A 67 -6.88 4.83 -11.83
CA LYS A 67 -5.70 5.63 -12.21
C LYS A 67 -4.48 5.36 -11.34
N ALA A 68 -4.67 4.64 -10.23
CA ALA A 68 -3.62 4.34 -9.28
C ALA A 68 -3.78 2.92 -8.70
N ILE A 69 -2.69 2.41 -8.13
CA ILE A 69 -2.66 1.14 -7.42
C ILE A 69 -2.20 1.39 -5.99
N ILE A 70 -2.91 0.82 -5.01
CA ILE A 70 -2.61 0.96 -3.59
C ILE A 70 -2.29 -0.40 -2.99
N PHE A 71 -1.10 -0.54 -2.41
CA PHE A 71 -0.74 -1.64 -1.52
C PHE A 71 -0.92 -1.20 -0.08
N ALA A 72 -1.86 -1.80 0.63
CA ALA A 72 -2.27 -1.38 1.97
C ALA A 72 -2.99 -2.49 2.76
N GLY A 73 -3.89 -2.11 3.66
CA GLY A 73 -4.69 -3.01 4.49
C GLY A 73 -3.90 -3.51 5.69
N LEU A 74 -3.13 -4.56 5.51
CA LEU A 74 -2.09 -4.94 6.47
C LEU A 74 -0.76 -4.27 6.08
N GLU A 75 0.36 -4.73 6.62
CA GLU A 75 1.66 -4.06 6.39
C GLU A 75 2.33 -4.55 5.09
N PRO A 76 2.38 -3.73 4.04
CA PRO A 76 3.02 -4.12 2.77
C PRO A 76 4.50 -4.46 2.90
N LEU A 77 5.19 -3.80 3.84
CA LEU A 77 6.62 -3.96 4.08
C LEU A 77 6.93 -4.89 5.27
N ASN A 78 5.99 -5.78 5.62
CA ASN A 78 6.12 -6.68 6.77
C ASN A 78 7.33 -7.61 6.66
N ASP A 79 7.52 -8.20 5.51
CA ASP A 79 8.56 -9.20 5.22
C ASP A 79 9.03 -9.13 3.76
N LEU A 80 10.18 -9.78 3.48
CA LEU A 80 10.79 -9.80 2.15
C LEU A 80 9.90 -10.45 1.08
N GLU A 81 9.07 -11.42 1.45
CA GLU A 81 8.15 -12.08 0.50
C GLU A 81 7.14 -11.07 -0.02
N SER A 82 6.51 -10.30 0.88
CA SER A 82 5.57 -9.24 0.52
C SER A 82 6.22 -8.15 -0.36
N VAL A 83 7.44 -7.74 -0.01
CA VAL A 83 8.20 -6.74 -0.80
C VAL A 83 8.49 -7.27 -2.20
N ARG A 84 8.99 -8.49 -2.34
CA ARG A 84 9.26 -9.11 -3.66
C ARG A 84 8.01 -9.27 -4.51
N ASP A 85 6.88 -9.58 -3.91
CA ASP A 85 5.60 -9.64 -4.60
C ASP A 85 5.21 -8.28 -5.20
N ILE A 86 5.42 -7.20 -4.43
CA ILE A 86 5.17 -5.82 -4.88
C ILE A 86 6.16 -5.43 -5.98
N GLU A 87 7.46 -5.71 -5.81
CA GLU A 87 8.49 -5.45 -6.83
C GLU A 87 8.18 -6.17 -8.15
N ASN A 88 7.79 -7.45 -8.07
CA ASN A 88 7.41 -8.23 -9.24
C ASN A 88 6.17 -7.64 -9.93
N PHE A 89 5.12 -7.28 -9.17
CA PHE A 89 3.94 -6.62 -9.72
C PHE A 89 4.31 -5.32 -10.45
N ILE A 90 5.11 -4.45 -9.81
CA ILE A 90 5.56 -3.18 -10.39
C ILE A 90 6.41 -3.42 -11.65
N SER A 91 7.24 -4.45 -11.64
CA SER A 91 8.05 -4.81 -12.81
C SER A 91 7.17 -5.21 -14.01
N ILE A 92 6.15 -6.06 -13.79
CA ILE A 92 5.21 -6.46 -14.84
C ILE A 92 4.43 -5.23 -15.34
N LEU A 93 3.89 -4.41 -14.43
CA LEU A 93 3.16 -3.19 -14.77
C LEU A 93 4.00 -2.27 -15.67
N ARG A 94 5.26 -2.03 -15.29
CA ARG A 94 6.18 -1.18 -16.05
C ARG A 94 6.42 -1.65 -17.48
N HIS A 95 6.43 -2.96 -17.70
CA HIS A 95 6.63 -3.53 -19.04
C HIS A 95 5.34 -3.54 -19.88
N ALA A 96 4.18 -3.55 -19.24
CA ALA A 96 2.89 -3.67 -19.89
C ALA A 96 2.21 -2.33 -20.20
N GLU A 97 2.50 -1.28 -19.45
CA GLU A 97 1.80 0.00 -19.59
C GLU A 97 2.45 0.94 -20.61
N MET A 98 1.59 1.67 -21.31
CA MET A 98 1.99 2.76 -22.23
C MET A 98 2.06 4.10 -21.50
N GLU A 99 1.24 4.30 -20.46
CA GLU A 99 1.19 5.49 -19.62
C GLU A 99 1.48 5.11 -18.18
N LYS A 100 2.23 5.97 -17.47
CA LYS A 100 2.57 5.69 -16.06
C LYS A 100 1.39 5.96 -15.14
N HIS A 101 1.05 4.98 -14.32
CA HIS A 101 0.06 5.09 -13.26
C HIS A 101 0.74 5.33 -11.91
N THR A 102 0.02 5.93 -10.96
CA THR A 102 0.55 6.16 -9.61
C THR A 102 0.54 4.86 -8.81
N VAL A 103 1.68 4.48 -8.24
CA VAL A 103 1.78 3.39 -7.27
C VAL A 103 1.87 3.98 -5.86
N ILE A 104 1.09 3.45 -4.93
CA ILE A 104 0.98 3.94 -3.56
C ILE A 104 1.20 2.79 -2.59
N ILE A 105 2.08 2.97 -1.62
CA ILE A 105 2.35 2.02 -0.54
C ILE A 105 1.97 2.66 0.79
N TYR A 106 1.06 2.05 1.53
CA TYR A 106 0.66 2.46 2.87
C TYR A 106 1.40 1.63 3.90
N THR A 107 2.43 2.17 4.51
CA THR A 107 3.16 1.50 5.59
C THR A 107 2.94 2.15 6.96
N GLY A 108 2.97 1.33 8.00
CA GLY A 108 3.05 1.79 9.38
C GLY A 108 4.47 2.14 9.81
N PHE A 109 5.48 1.80 9.04
CA PHE A 109 6.85 2.19 9.34
C PHE A 109 7.07 3.69 9.18
N THR A 110 8.03 4.24 9.91
CA THR A 110 8.59 5.56 9.63
C THR A 110 9.51 5.50 8.41
N GLU A 111 9.84 6.64 7.83
CA GLU A 111 10.78 6.71 6.71
C GLU A 111 12.16 6.12 7.10
N ASP A 112 12.65 6.43 8.29
CA ASP A 112 13.92 5.89 8.81
C ASP A 112 13.87 4.37 8.92
N GLU A 113 12.78 3.81 9.49
CA GLU A 113 12.61 2.36 9.59
C GLU A 113 12.56 1.67 8.21
N VAL A 114 11.98 2.31 7.20
CA VAL A 114 11.98 1.79 5.83
C VAL A 114 13.38 1.82 5.25
N ASN A 115 14.09 2.93 5.41
CA ASN A 115 15.48 3.07 4.93
C ASN A 115 16.44 2.10 5.61
N ASP A 116 16.27 1.85 6.92
CA ASP A 116 17.10 0.89 7.66
C ASP A 116 16.81 -0.55 7.26
N LYS A 117 15.54 -0.89 7.05
CA LYS A 117 15.11 -2.26 6.75
C LYS A 117 15.27 -2.61 5.27
N TYR A 118 15.03 -1.64 4.41
CA TYR A 118 15.02 -1.78 2.95
C TYR A 118 15.71 -0.57 2.29
N PRO A 119 17.05 -0.43 2.45
CA PRO A 119 17.78 0.79 2.06
C PRO A 119 17.66 1.10 0.56
N GLU A 120 17.47 0.10 -0.28
CA GLU A 120 17.34 0.28 -1.73
C GLU A 120 15.88 0.29 -2.22
N LEU A 121 14.89 0.09 -1.33
CA LEU A 121 13.49 -0.10 -1.73
C LEU A 121 13.00 0.98 -2.71
N VAL A 122 13.24 2.26 -2.39
CA VAL A 122 12.78 3.37 -3.23
C VAL A 122 13.49 3.38 -4.58
N ASN A 123 14.76 2.96 -4.61
CA ASN A 123 15.55 2.85 -5.83
C ASN A 123 15.17 1.59 -6.63
N ASP A 124 14.98 0.46 -5.95
CA ASP A 124 14.64 -0.83 -6.56
C ASP A 124 13.26 -0.81 -7.20
N LEU A 125 12.29 -0.18 -6.55
CA LEU A 125 10.96 -0.01 -7.12
C LEU A 125 11.00 0.81 -8.41
N LEU A 126 11.94 1.75 -8.57
CA LEU A 126 12.23 2.57 -9.78
C LEU A 126 10.99 3.05 -10.55
N TYR A 127 9.82 2.94 -9.94
CA TYR A 127 8.55 3.32 -10.53
C TYR A 127 8.21 4.75 -10.14
N ARG A 128 7.80 5.55 -11.12
CA ARG A 128 7.43 6.94 -10.90
C ARG A 128 6.12 7.25 -11.65
N PRO A 129 5.16 7.91 -11.02
CA PRO A 129 5.18 8.40 -9.64
C PRO A 129 4.93 7.29 -8.61
N LEU A 130 5.77 7.25 -7.58
CA LEU A 130 5.62 6.41 -6.40
C LEU A 130 5.26 7.28 -5.20
N ILE A 131 4.23 6.91 -4.46
CA ILE A 131 3.86 7.55 -3.20
C ILE A 131 4.02 6.53 -2.08
N ILE A 132 4.70 6.91 -1.00
CA ILE A 132 4.75 6.09 0.21
C ILE A 132 4.10 6.89 1.35
N LYS A 133 3.06 6.33 1.94
CA LYS A 133 2.44 6.84 3.17
C LYS A 133 3.10 6.17 4.36
N TYR A 134 3.71 6.95 5.22
CA TYR A 134 4.45 6.55 6.41
C TYR A 134 3.64 6.74 7.70
N GLY A 135 4.08 6.08 8.74
CA GLY A 135 3.64 6.31 10.13
C GLY A 135 2.54 5.39 10.61
N ARG A 136 2.71 4.93 11.86
CA ARG A 136 1.79 4.03 12.54
C ARG A 136 0.47 4.71 12.86
N PHE A 137 -0.57 3.90 12.91
CA PHE A 137 -1.83 4.31 13.53
C PHE A 137 -1.63 4.51 15.04
N HIS A 138 -2.09 5.67 15.54
CA HIS A 138 -2.22 5.94 16.96
C HIS A 138 -3.68 6.16 17.29
N ASN A 139 -4.18 5.38 18.25
CA ASN A 139 -5.57 5.51 18.69
C ASN A 139 -5.78 6.87 19.40
N ASN A 140 -6.95 7.51 19.14
CA ASN A 140 -7.31 8.80 19.73
C ASN A 140 -6.40 9.98 19.37
N ASP A 141 -5.66 9.91 18.28
CA ASP A 141 -4.85 11.00 17.78
C ASP A 141 -5.66 11.96 16.89
N LYS A 142 -5.05 13.06 16.46
CA LYS A 142 -5.71 14.10 15.64
C LYS A 142 -5.63 13.75 14.16
N PRO A 143 -6.79 13.51 13.52
CA PRO A 143 -6.80 13.28 12.08
C PRO A 143 -6.55 14.58 11.31
N HIS A 144 -5.98 14.44 10.10
CA HIS A 144 -5.73 15.56 9.17
C HIS A 144 -5.89 15.10 7.72
N ILE A 145 -6.00 16.07 6.81
CA ILE A 145 -5.99 15.79 5.37
C ILE A 145 -4.53 15.81 4.89
N ASP A 146 -4.09 14.71 4.29
CA ASP A 146 -2.78 14.67 3.64
C ASP A 146 -2.89 15.30 2.23
N PRO A 147 -2.05 16.30 1.90
CA PRO A 147 -2.17 17.03 0.64
C PRO A 147 -1.75 16.20 -0.59
N ILE A 148 -0.90 15.19 -0.44
CA ILE A 148 -0.44 14.32 -1.53
C ILE A 148 -1.51 13.29 -1.86
N LEU A 149 -2.03 12.62 -0.84
CA LEU A 149 -3.07 11.59 -1.00
C LEU A 149 -4.45 12.19 -1.26
N GLY A 150 -4.71 13.39 -0.74
CA GLY A 150 -6.03 14.03 -0.82
C GLY A 150 -7.09 13.41 0.07
N VAL A 151 -6.68 12.58 1.05
CA VAL A 151 -7.57 11.86 1.96
C VAL A 151 -7.23 12.12 3.42
N LYS A 152 -8.17 11.77 4.31
CA LYS A 152 -8.02 11.93 5.75
C LYS A 152 -7.16 10.81 6.33
N LEU A 153 -6.02 11.15 6.90
CA LEU A 153 -5.21 10.28 7.75
C LEU A 153 -5.67 10.41 9.21
N ILE A 154 -5.60 9.30 9.95
CA ILE A 154 -6.21 9.21 11.29
C ILE A 154 -5.28 9.70 12.40
N SER A 155 -3.97 9.66 12.19
CA SER A 155 -2.97 10.02 13.20
C SER A 155 -2.07 11.14 12.71
N ALA A 156 -1.71 12.05 13.60
CA ALA A 156 -0.93 13.26 13.29
C ALA A 156 0.48 12.97 12.76
N ASN A 157 1.05 11.80 13.12
CA ASN A 157 2.36 11.35 12.68
C ASN A 157 2.35 10.70 11.28
N GLN A 158 1.18 10.51 10.68
CA GLN A 158 1.06 9.92 9.35
C GLN A 158 1.21 10.99 8.27
N TYR A 159 1.95 10.70 7.24
CA TYR A 159 2.13 11.60 6.09
C TYR A 159 2.50 10.80 4.84
N ALA A 160 2.29 11.37 3.68
CA ALA A 160 2.74 10.81 2.43
C ALA A 160 3.94 11.58 1.85
N ARG A 161 4.79 10.86 1.13
CA ARG A 161 5.88 11.43 0.33
C ARG A 161 5.77 10.89 -1.10
N MET A 162 5.91 11.79 -2.07
CA MET A 162 5.94 11.45 -3.49
C MET A 162 7.39 11.41 -3.96
N TYR A 163 7.71 10.38 -4.73
CA TYR A 163 8.98 10.19 -5.41
C TYR A 163 8.74 10.28 -6.92
N GLU A 164 9.32 11.30 -7.54
CA GLU A 164 9.21 11.62 -8.97
C GLU A 164 10.43 11.17 -9.77
#